data_5aba1e5f5c15184371f6e5d8281cd642
#
_entry.id   5aba1e5f5c15184371f6e5d8281cd642
#
_cell.length_a   1.000
_cell.length_b   1.000
_cell.length_c   1.000
_cell.angle_alpha   90.00
_cell.angle_beta   90.00
_cell.angle_gamma   90.00
#
_symmetry.space_group_name_H-M   'P 1'
#
loop_
_entity.id
_entity.type
_entity.pdbx_description
1 polymer ?
#
loop_
_entity_poly.entity_id
_entity_poly.type
_entity_poly.pdbx_seq_one_letter_code
_entity_poly.pdbx_strand_id
1 'polypeptide(L)'
;MEIRKEINDFYALADMVWSGAVDTIKDIQNANKEDEFMNFLEMEFFEDIPTDTEVNDFIWFERDYIYENIGLTENGELPKNELAETLNDSIDSLIVSDDFEEFCGYCNECICSEICSTMDDCEALFEDFKNQVVTIDDIKEKVEEETGLDIWK
;
A
#
# COMPACT_ATOMS: atom_id res chain seq x y z
N MET A 1 34.22 -6.62 17.98
CA MET A 1 32.94 -6.37 18.67
C MET A 1 31.83 -6.45 17.63
N GLU A 2 30.96 -7.42 17.75
CA GLU A 2 29.77 -7.50 16.90
C GLU A 2 28.62 -6.77 17.59
N ILE A 3 27.94 -5.89 16.85
CA ILE A 3 26.71 -5.25 17.32
C ILE A 3 25.57 -5.92 16.56
N ARG A 4 24.70 -6.62 17.28
CA ARG A 4 23.48 -7.21 16.72
C ARG A 4 22.32 -6.27 16.98
N LYS A 5 21.59 -5.90 15.92
CA LYS A 5 20.38 -5.14 15.98
C LYS A 5 19.22 -6.06 15.64
N GLU A 6 18.24 -6.14 16.52
CA GLU A 6 17.00 -6.84 16.27
C GLU A 6 16.03 -5.92 15.54
N ILE A 7 15.54 -6.37 14.39
CA ILE A 7 14.56 -5.64 13.58
C ILE A 7 13.23 -6.37 13.72
N ASN A 8 12.32 -5.77 14.46
CA ASN A 8 11.05 -6.41 14.84
C ASN A 8 9.86 -5.98 13.99
N ASP A 9 10.03 -4.96 13.14
CA ASP A 9 8.97 -4.45 12.31
C ASP A 9 9.49 -3.81 11.01
N PHE A 10 8.58 -3.64 10.06
CA PHE A 10 8.86 -3.07 8.74
C PHE A 10 9.46 -1.65 8.80
N TYR A 11 8.99 -0.81 9.72
CA TYR A 11 9.44 0.57 9.81
C TYR A 11 10.89 0.68 10.31
N ALA A 12 11.26 -0.18 11.25
CA ALA A 12 12.66 -0.28 11.70
C ALA A 12 13.60 -0.73 10.57
N LEU A 13 13.11 -1.63 9.71
CA LEU A 13 13.82 -2.03 8.49
C LEU A 13 13.91 -0.90 7.47
N ALA A 14 12.81 -0.18 7.24
CA ALA A 14 12.76 0.96 6.32
C ALA A 14 13.75 2.07 6.70
N ASP A 15 13.92 2.33 7.99
CA ASP A 15 14.90 3.30 8.50
C ASP A 15 16.37 2.84 8.35
N MET A 16 16.60 1.55 8.17
CA MET A 16 17.93 0.96 8.06
C MET A 16 18.45 0.94 6.61
N VAL A 17 17.58 0.81 5.62
CA VAL A 17 17.97 0.65 4.20
C VAL A 17 18.39 1.96 3.56
N TRP A 18 19.19 1.86 2.49
CA TRP A 18 19.69 3.01 1.73
C TRP A 18 19.70 2.77 0.22
N SER A 19 19.92 3.84 -0.54
CA SER A 19 20.02 3.79 -2.02
C SER A 19 18.79 3.16 -2.68
N GLY A 20 18.96 2.25 -3.63
CA GLY A 20 17.87 1.62 -4.39
C GLY A 20 16.96 0.73 -3.57
N ALA A 21 17.40 0.23 -2.41
CA ALA A 21 16.53 -0.50 -1.49
C ALA A 21 15.39 0.35 -0.94
N VAL A 22 15.59 1.66 -0.80
CA VAL A 22 14.55 2.60 -0.34
C VAL A 22 13.35 2.61 -1.30
N ASP A 23 13.59 2.56 -2.60
CA ASP A 23 12.53 2.53 -3.60
C ASP A 23 11.72 1.24 -3.54
N THR A 24 12.38 0.09 -3.36
CA THR A 24 11.72 -1.20 -3.15
C THR A 24 10.84 -1.20 -1.91
N ILE A 25 11.33 -0.66 -0.80
CA ILE A 25 10.56 -0.52 0.46
C ILE A 25 9.33 0.37 0.26
N LYS A 26 9.45 1.48 -0.47
CA LYS A 26 8.31 2.36 -0.78
C LYS A 26 7.24 1.66 -1.62
N ASP A 27 7.64 0.89 -2.62
CA ASP A 27 6.70 0.12 -3.44
C ASP A 27 5.93 -0.90 -2.60
N ILE A 28 6.62 -1.61 -1.71
CA ILE A 28 6.01 -2.57 -0.77
C ILE A 28 5.01 -1.89 0.16
N GLN A 29 5.39 -0.74 0.71
CA GLN A 29 4.53 0.04 1.59
C GLN A 29 3.30 0.58 0.86
N ASN A 30 3.47 1.12 -0.34
CA ASN A 30 2.37 1.62 -1.17
C ASN A 30 1.38 0.51 -1.56
N ALA A 31 1.85 -0.72 -1.67
CA ALA A 31 1.03 -1.90 -1.96
C ALA A 31 0.42 -2.56 -0.71
N ASN A 32 0.68 -2.04 0.49
CA ASN A 32 0.26 -2.63 1.78
C ASN A 32 0.70 -4.10 1.94
N LYS A 33 1.93 -4.41 1.54
CA LYS A 33 2.53 -5.75 1.59
C LYS A 33 3.65 -5.89 2.63
N GLU A 34 3.62 -5.05 3.66
CA GLU A 34 4.64 -5.01 4.71
C GLU A 34 4.75 -6.33 5.47
N ASP A 35 3.61 -6.91 5.87
CA ASP A 35 3.57 -8.17 6.64
C ASP A 35 4.04 -9.35 5.80
N GLU A 36 3.59 -9.47 4.56
CA GLU A 36 4.02 -10.51 3.63
C GLU A 36 5.52 -10.41 3.36
N PHE A 37 6.03 -9.19 3.19
CA PHE A 37 7.45 -8.95 2.98
C PHE A 37 8.29 -9.31 4.20
N MET A 38 7.88 -8.93 5.41
CA MET A 38 8.62 -9.27 6.63
C MET A 38 8.65 -10.78 6.85
N ASN A 39 7.55 -11.48 6.64
CA ASN A 39 7.50 -12.94 6.70
C ASN A 39 8.40 -13.60 5.65
N PHE A 40 8.40 -13.08 4.43
CA PHE A 40 9.27 -13.55 3.36
C PHE A 40 10.76 -13.35 3.71
N LEU A 41 11.12 -12.18 4.22
CA LEU A 41 12.50 -11.86 4.60
C LEU A 41 13.01 -12.74 5.75
N GLU A 42 12.16 -13.02 6.74
CA GLU A 42 12.49 -13.96 7.84
C GLU A 42 12.75 -15.38 7.33
N MET A 43 11.99 -15.82 6.35
CA MET A 43 12.20 -17.13 5.72
C MET A 43 13.49 -17.19 4.91
N GLU A 44 13.81 -16.11 4.19
CA GLU A 44 15.01 -16.05 3.35
C GLU A 44 16.30 -16.08 4.17
N PHE A 45 16.31 -15.41 5.32
CA PHE A 45 17.46 -15.35 6.23
C PHE A 45 17.32 -16.26 7.45
N PHE A 46 16.54 -17.32 7.36
CA PHE A 46 16.27 -18.22 8.49
C PHE A 46 17.52 -18.93 9.03
N GLU A 47 18.43 -19.33 8.15
CA GLU A 47 19.61 -20.13 8.55
C GLU A 47 20.78 -19.30 9.09
N ASP A 48 20.92 -18.06 8.59
CA ASP A 48 22.03 -17.17 8.93
C ASP A 48 21.52 -15.78 9.33
N ILE A 49 22.21 -15.17 10.31
CA ILE A 49 21.93 -13.78 10.69
C ILE A 49 22.66 -12.86 9.70
N PRO A 50 21.93 -12.15 8.82
CA PRO A 50 22.55 -11.29 7.83
C PRO A 50 23.12 -10.03 8.45
N THR A 51 24.08 -9.41 7.75
CA THR A 51 24.53 -8.04 8.03
C THR A 51 23.55 -7.03 7.43
N ASP A 52 23.62 -5.79 7.90
CA ASP A 52 22.82 -4.68 7.34
C ASP A 52 23.04 -4.53 5.83
N THR A 53 24.28 -4.71 5.37
CA THR A 53 24.63 -4.64 3.95
C THR A 53 24.02 -5.78 3.14
N GLU A 54 24.05 -7.00 3.65
CA GLU A 54 23.45 -8.16 2.99
C GLU A 54 21.94 -8.01 2.83
N VAL A 55 21.26 -7.52 3.86
CA VAL A 55 19.82 -7.24 3.80
C VAL A 55 19.52 -6.11 2.81
N ASN A 56 20.27 -5.01 2.87
CA ASN A 56 20.11 -3.89 1.94
C ASN A 56 20.33 -4.30 0.49
N ASP A 57 21.41 -5.03 0.22
CA ASP A 57 21.75 -5.48 -1.13
C ASP A 57 20.73 -6.48 -1.68
N PHE A 58 20.21 -7.36 -0.83
CA PHE A 58 19.13 -8.26 -1.18
C PHE A 58 17.86 -7.49 -1.58
N ILE A 59 17.42 -6.53 -0.78
CA ILE A 59 16.25 -5.70 -1.07
C ILE A 59 16.45 -4.87 -2.36
N TRP A 60 17.65 -4.41 -2.63
CA TRP A 60 17.95 -3.60 -3.82
C TRP A 60 18.06 -4.44 -5.09
N PHE A 61 18.86 -5.50 -5.06
CA PHE A 61 19.23 -6.26 -6.27
C PHE A 61 18.28 -7.40 -6.61
N GLU A 62 17.63 -7.99 -5.60
CA GLU A 62 16.67 -9.09 -5.76
C GLU A 62 15.20 -8.60 -5.79
N ARG A 63 14.97 -7.37 -6.24
CA ARG A 63 13.65 -6.74 -6.28
C ARG A 63 12.60 -7.59 -6.98
N ASP A 64 12.90 -8.11 -8.18
CA ASP A 64 11.97 -8.90 -8.97
C ASP A 64 11.58 -10.20 -8.25
N TYR A 65 12.55 -10.84 -7.61
CA TYR A 65 12.32 -12.03 -6.79
C TYR A 65 11.46 -11.73 -5.57
N ILE A 66 11.69 -10.61 -4.91
CA ILE A 66 10.88 -10.15 -3.77
C ILE A 66 9.44 -9.92 -4.24
N TYR A 67 9.23 -9.15 -5.30
CA TYR A 67 7.90 -8.84 -5.81
C TYR A 67 7.11 -10.09 -6.20
N GLU A 68 7.73 -11.03 -6.89
CA GLU A 68 7.12 -12.31 -7.24
C GLU A 68 6.65 -13.08 -6.00
N ASN A 69 7.44 -13.12 -4.94
CA ASN A 69 7.13 -13.87 -3.73
C ASN A 69 6.07 -13.23 -2.82
N ILE A 70 5.91 -11.91 -2.88
CA ILE A 70 4.89 -11.19 -2.11
C ILE A 70 3.65 -10.80 -2.93
N GLY A 71 3.59 -11.24 -4.20
CA GLY A 71 2.42 -11.05 -5.06
C GLY A 71 2.30 -9.68 -5.70
N LEU A 72 3.42 -9.00 -5.97
CA LEU A 72 3.45 -7.76 -6.74
C LEU A 72 3.80 -8.00 -8.21
N THR A 73 3.46 -7.04 -9.07
CA THR A 73 3.89 -7.01 -10.46
C THR A 73 5.38 -6.65 -10.58
N GLU A 74 5.96 -6.79 -11.75
CA GLU A 74 7.35 -6.38 -12.04
C GLU A 74 7.63 -4.89 -11.71
N ASN A 75 6.59 -4.07 -11.71
CA ASN A 75 6.67 -2.64 -11.37
C ASN A 75 6.46 -2.35 -9.88
N GLY A 76 6.28 -3.37 -9.03
CA GLY A 76 6.03 -3.21 -7.60
C GLY A 76 4.60 -2.77 -7.27
N GLU A 77 3.65 -3.01 -8.16
CA GLU A 77 2.24 -2.67 -8.02
C GLU A 77 1.40 -3.90 -7.70
N LEU A 78 0.24 -3.69 -7.06
CA LEU A 78 -0.73 -4.77 -6.89
C LEU A 78 -1.25 -5.25 -8.26
N PRO A 79 -1.45 -6.56 -8.45
CA PRO A 79 -2.17 -7.07 -9.62
C PRO A 79 -3.56 -6.42 -9.73
N LYS A 80 -4.03 -6.15 -10.95
CA LYS A 80 -5.30 -5.45 -11.19
C LYS A 80 -6.51 -6.06 -10.50
N ASN A 81 -6.55 -7.40 -10.41
CA ASN A 81 -7.63 -8.11 -9.73
C ASN A 81 -7.63 -7.86 -8.20
N GLU A 82 -6.48 -7.85 -7.55
CA GLU A 82 -6.38 -7.55 -6.11
C GLU A 82 -6.68 -6.08 -5.83
N LEU A 83 -6.21 -5.17 -6.67
CA LEU A 83 -6.54 -3.75 -6.58
C LEU A 83 -8.06 -3.53 -6.70
N ALA A 84 -8.71 -4.21 -7.64
CA ALA A 84 -10.15 -4.15 -7.83
C ALA A 84 -10.94 -4.62 -6.60
N GLU A 85 -10.52 -5.74 -5.98
CA GLU A 85 -11.13 -6.23 -4.75
C GLU A 85 -10.97 -5.25 -3.60
N THR A 86 -9.78 -4.69 -3.40
CA THR A 86 -9.48 -3.71 -2.35
C THR A 86 -10.29 -2.43 -2.53
N LEU A 87 -10.40 -1.92 -3.76
CA LEU A 87 -11.22 -0.75 -4.07
C LEU A 87 -12.71 -1.00 -3.82
N ASN A 88 -13.19 -2.19 -4.16
CA ASN A 88 -14.58 -2.59 -3.91
C ASN A 88 -14.90 -2.61 -2.41
N ASP A 89 -14.04 -3.24 -1.59
CA ASP A 89 -14.19 -3.31 -0.15
C ASP A 89 -14.14 -1.90 0.48
N SER A 90 -13.28 -1.02 0.00
CA SER A 90 -13.18 0.36 0.47
C SER A 90 -14.45 1.17 0.13
N ILE A 91 -14.99 1.02 -1.06
CA ILE A 91 -16.25 1.66 -1.48
C ILE A 91 -17.43 1.17 -0.62
N ASP A 92 -17.53 -0.14 -0.38
CA ASP A 92 -18.58 -0.70 0.47
C ASP A 92 -18.47 -0.17 1.92
N SER A 93 -17.26 0.04 2.41
CA SER A 93 -17.02 0.62 3.74
C SER A 93 -17.42 2.11 3.82
N LEU A 94 -17.26 2.88 2.74
CA LEU A 94 -17.70 4.27 2.68
C LEU A 94 -19.23 4.43 2.85
N ILE A 95 -20.00 3.47 2.39
CA ILE A 95 -21.49 3.50 2.47
C ILE A 95 -21.96 3.54 3.92
N VAL A 96 -21.23 2.92 4.85
CA VAL A 96 -21.58 2.82 6.27
C VAL A 96 -20.89 3.85 7.16
N SER A 97 -20.01 4.68 6.60
CA SER A 97 -19.25 5.69 7.36
C SER A 97 -20.12 6.87 7.78
N ASP A 98 -20.19 7.14 9.07
CA ASP A 98 -21.00 8.23 9.64
C ASP A 98 -20.21 9.49 9.97
N ASP A 99 -18.90 9.39 10.15
CA ASP A 99 -18.02 10.52 10.47
C ASP A 99 -16.80 10.61 9.56
N PHE A 100 -16.17 11.78 9.57
CA PHE A 100 -15.05 12.07 8.68
C PHE A 100 -13.81 11.23 8.97
N GLU A 101 -13.51 10.91 10.23
CA GLU A 101 -12.34 10.11 10.57
C GLU A 101 -12.46 8.68 10.01
N GLU A 102 -13.65 8.09 10.13
CA GLU A 102 -13.96 6.77 9.58
C GLU A 102 -13.92 6.80 8.05
N PHE A 103 -14.58 7.79 7.43
CA PHE A 103 -14.55 7.99 5.98
C PHE A 103 -13.12 8.18 5.45
N CYS A 104 -12.34 9.04 6.10
CA CYS A 104 -10.95 9.30 5.73
C CYS A 104 -10.07 8.05 5.93
N GLY A 105 -10.32 7.24 6.96
CA GLY A 105 -9.62 5.98 7.18
C GLY A 105 -9.79 5.01 6.02
N TYR A 106 -11.01 4.79 5.58
CA TYR A 106 -11.30 3.90 4.45
C TYR A 106 -10.82 4.49 3.10
N CYS A 107 -10.99 5.80 2.92
CA CYS A 107 -10.55 6.50 1.72
C CYS A 107 -9.03 6.49 1.58
N ASN A 108 -8.30 6.63 2.70
CA ASN A 108 -6.85 6.80 2.71
C ASN A 108 -6.08 5.57 2.23
N GLU A 109 -6.64 4.38 2.38
CA GLU A 109 -5.96 3.14 1.97
C GLU A 109 -5.93 2.92 0.45
N CYS A 110 -7.01 3.29 -0.26
CA CYS A 110 -7.11 3.02 -1.69
C CYS A 110 -7.71 4.15 -2.52
N ILE A 111 -8.74 4.82 -2.02
CA ILE A 111 -9.51 5.81 -2.81
C ILE A 111 -8.87 7.18 -2.76
N CYS A 112 -8.33 7.58 -1.62
CA CYS A 112 -7.79 8.92 -1.41
C CYS A 112 -6.57 9.21 -2.27
N SER A 113 -5.70 8.21 -2.46
CA SER A 113 -4.53 8.35 -3.33
C SER A 113 -4.90 8.60 -4.80
N GLU A 114 -6.05 8.09 -5.24
CA GLU A 114 -6.52 8.18 -6.62
C GLU A 114 -7.44 9.38 -6.86
N ILE A 115 -8.23 9.81 -5.85
CA ILE A 115 -9.25 10.84 -6.00
C ILE A 115 -8.85 12.16 -5.34
N CYS A 116 -8.18 12.11 -4.19
CA CYS A 116 -7.88 13.26 -3.36
C CYS A 116 -6.37 13.49 -3.27
N SER A 117 -5.93 14.70 -3.59
CA SER A 117 -4.52 15.08 -3.51
C SER A 117 -4.12 15.64 -2.14
N THR A 118 -5.10 16.13 -1.38
CA THR A 118 -4.89 16.79 -0.09
C THR A 118 -5.98 16.40 0.92
N MET A 119 -5.72 16.68 2.20
CA MET A 119 -6.70 16.47 3.27
C MET A 119 -7.95 17.37 3.07
N ASP A 120 -7.76 18.60 2.56
CA ASP A 120 -8.86 19.52 2.27
C ASP A 120 -9.78 18.96 1.17
N ASP A 121 -9.22 18.32 0.15
CA ASP A 121 -10.01 17.63 -0.89
C ASP A 121 -10.81 16.47 -0.31
N CYS A 122 -10.24 15.75 0.66
CA CYS A 122 -10.91 14.65 1.35
C CYS A 122 -12.08 15.12 2.21
N GLU A 123 -11.93 16.22 2.94
CA GLU A 123 -13.01 16.86 3.70
C GLU A 123 -14.13 17.35 2.78
N ALA A 124 -13.79 17.98 1.66
CA ALA A 124 -14.76 18.45 0.67
C ALA A 124 -15.56 17.28 0.07
N LEU A 125 -14.89 16.17 -0.27
CA LEU A 125 -15.55 14.97 -0.79
C LEU A 125 -16.50 14.36 0.24
N PHE A 126 -16.11 14.31 1.51
CA PHE A 126 -16.95 13.80 2.59
C PHE A 126 -18.22 14.66 2.79
N GLU A 127 -18.08 16.00 2.82
CA GLU A 127 -19.21 16.91 2.93
C GLU A 127 -20.16 16.79 1.73
N ASP A 128 -19.63 16.72 0.53
CA ASP A 128 -20.43 16.52 -0.69
C ASP A 128 -21.16 15.17 -0.68
N PHE A 129 -20.53 14.13 -0.17
CA PHE A 129 -21.13 12.81 0.01
C PHE A 129 -22.27 12.85 1.06
N LYS A 130 -22.05 13.49 2.22
CA LYS A 130 -23.07 13.66 3.27
C LYS A 130 -24.27 14.48 2.79
N ASN A 131 -24.03 15.49 1.98
CA ASN A 131 -25.09 16.36 1.43
C ASN A 131 -25.76 15.78 0.16
N GLN A 132 -25.39 14.57 -0.25
CA GLN A 132 -25.87 13.91 -1.46
C GLN A 132 -25.59 14.68 -2.77
N VAL A 133 -24.59 15.53 -2.78
CA VAL A 133 -24.07 16.21 -3.97
C VAL A 133 -23.25 15.23 -4.81
N VAL A 134 -22.49 14.35 -4.13
CA VAL A 134 -21.74 13.25 -4.73
C VAL A 134 -22.31 11.92 -4.23
N THR A 135 -22.57 11.00 -5.14
CA THR A 135 -23.07 9.65 -4.83
C THR A 135 -21.95 8.62 -4.85
N ILE A 136 -22.23 7.40 -4.38
CA ILE A 136 -21.30 6.27 -4.51
C ILE A 136 -21.00 5.97 -5.99
N ASP A 137 -21.96 6.10 -6.86
CA ASP A 137 -21.76 5.87 -8.31
C ASP A 137 -20.80 6.92 -8.91
N ASP A 138 -20.88 8.18 -8.47
CA ASP A 138 -19.93 9.23 -8.87
C ASP A 138 -18.51 8.92 -8.40
N ILE A 139 -18.35 8.40 -7.18
CA ILE A 139 -17.05 7.98 -6.63
C ILE A 139 -16.49 6.81 -7.44
N LYS A 140 -17.31 5.81 -7.75
CA LYS A 140 -16.94 4.68 -8.59
C LYS A 140 -16.47 5.12 -9.98
N GLU A 141 -17.23 5.99 -10.64
CA GLU A 141 -16.87 6.53 -11.95
C GLU A 141 -15.52 7.24 -11.91
N LYS A 142 -15.26 8.05 -10.89
CA LYS A 142 -14.01 8.77 -10.73
C LYS A 142 -12.81 7.83 -10.46
N VAL A 143 -13.00 6.79 -9.65
CA VAL A 143 -11.98 5.76 -9.43
C VAL A 143 -11.66 5.02 -10.72
N GLU A 144 -12.66 4.65 -11.51
CA GLU A 144 -12.47 4.00 -12.82
C GLU A 144 -11.71 4.90 -13.80
N GLU A 145 -12.01 6.20 -13.83
CA GLU A 145 -11.30 7.18 -14.67
C GLU A 145 -9.83 7.29 -14.31
N GLU A 146 -9.51 7.41 -13.01
CA GLU A 146 -8.13 7.61 -12.52
C GLU A 146 -7.30 6.31 -12.60
N THR A 147 -7.88 5.16 -12.29
CA THR A 147 -7.17 3.86 -12.31
C THR A 147 -7.18 3.17 -13.66
N GLY A 148 -8.12 3.52 -14.54
CA GLY A 148 -8.35 2.81 -15.80
C GLY A 148 -8.91 1.38 -15.63
N LEU A 149 -9.38 1.04 -14.42
CA LEU A 149 -9.97 -0.27 -14.12
C LEU A 149 -11.48 -0.26 -14.36
N ASP A 150 -11.98 -1.30 -15.00
CA ASP A 150 -13.41 -1.53 -15.26
C ASP A 150 -13.95 -2.53 -14.23
N ILE A 151 -14.15 -2.07 -13.00
CA ILE A 151 -14.37 -2.92 -11.82
C ILE A 151 -15.86 -3.25 -11.62
N TRP A 152 -16.76 -2.30 -11.90
CA TRP A 152 -18.19 -2.37 -11.55
C TRP A 152 -19.13 -2.58 -12.74
N LYS A 153 -18.59 -2.94 -13.85
CA LYS A 153 -19.41 -3.27 -15.05
C LYS A 153 -19.75 -4.72 -15.18
#